data_1bcb039d12f0010fc2b9130a9ad59b0f
#
_entry.id   1bcb039d12f0010fc2b9130a9ad59b0f
#
_cell.length_a   1.000
_cell.length_b   1.000
_cell.length_c   1.000
_cell.angle_alpha   90.00
_cell.angle_beta   90.00
_cell.angle_gamma   90.00
#
_symmetry.space_group_name_H-M   'P 1'
#
loop_
_entity.id
_entity.type
_entity.pdbx_description
1 polymer ?
#
loop_
_entity_poly.entity_id
_entity_poly.type
_entity_poly.pdbx_seq_one_letter_code
_entity_poly.pdbx_strand_id
1 'polypeptide(L)'
;MGVKGWDRFHKLMQLTVYNPEFVRQAMLIQGQFSTRLVERVLNEIQIDAAIFSEPIGGNDRPLISPKMYEELMLKSYSPILKALNRGKVHTIIFRTYANAKILIPSILKWCFNCLWACEVNAEAMDYRTLRREFGPDLRLIGGIDLDALRQGKASIKRELHAKIPPLLIGGYVPMADGRVREDVAFKNYIYYRRWLKKITGIL
;
A
#
# COMPACT_ATOMS: atom_id res chain seq x y z
N MET A 1 9.78 -6.20 -6.55
CA MET A 1 10.75 -7.32 -6.67
C MET A 1 10.00 -8.66 -6.82
N GLY A 2 9.66 -9.22 -7.87
CA GLY A 2 8.81 -10.41 -8.09
C GLY A 2 9.30 -11.73 -7.48
N VAL A 3 9.68 -11.74 -6.22
CA VAL A 3 10.25 -12.89 -5.52
C VAL A 3 9.14 -13.73 -4.90
N LYS A 4 9.05 -15.00 -5.28
CA LYS A 4 8.10 -15.96 -4.69
C LYS A 4 8.77 -16.77 -3.59
N GLY A 5 8.12 -16.87 -2.43
CA GLY A 5 8.55 -17.68 -1.29
C GLY A 5 9.41 -16.93 -0.29
N TRP A 6 9.21 -17.29 0.99
CA TRP A 6 9.85 -16.63 2.12
C TRP A 6 11.37 -16.74 2.10
N ASP A 7 11.90 -17.92 1.78
CA ASP A 7 13.35 -18.15 1.75
C ASP A 7 14.07 -17.29 0.70
N ARG A 8 13.47 -17.14 -0.48
CA ARG A 8 14.04 -16.29 -1.54
C ARG A 8 13.96 -14.81 -1.16
N PHE A 9 12.87 -14.42 -0.52
CA PHE A 9 12.71 -13.06 -0.02
C PHE A 9 13.75 -12.75 1.06
N HIS A 10 13.98 -13.66 2.02
CA HIS A 10 15.00 -13.52 3.04
C HIS A 10 16.41 -13.39 2.45
N LYS A 11 16.76 -14.25 1.48
CA LYS A 11 18.04 -14.13 0.75
C LYS A 11 18.20 -12.81 0.05
N LEU A 12 17.14 -12.30 -0.58
CA LEU A 12 17.19 -10.98 -1.22
C LEU A 12 17.41 -9.87 -0.20
N MET A 13 16.76 -9.91 0.96
CA MET A 13 17.00 -8.93 2.03
C MET A 13 18.45 -8.99 2.54
N GLN A 14 19.03 -10.17 2.67
CA GLN A 14 20.45 -10.31 2.99
C GLN A 14 21.35 -9.69 1.91
N LEU A 15 21.03 -9.87 0.63
CA LEU A 15 21.78 -9.27 -0.47
C LEU A 15 21.76 -7.73 -0.45
N THR A 16 20.73 -7.10 0.07
CA THR A 16 20.70 -5.64 0.23
C THR A 16 21.82 -5.12 1.14
N VAL A 17 22.31 -5.97 2.04
CA VAL A 17 23.40 -5.65 2.97
C VAL A 17 24.75 -6.13 2.43
N TYR A 18 24.83 -7.40 2.01
CA TYR A 18 26.09 -8.02 1.62
C TYR A 18 26.56 -7.70 0.20
N ASN A 19 25.63 -7.42 -0.70
CA ASN A 19 25.95 -7.06 -2.09
C ASN A 19 24.94 -6.04 -2.65
N PRO A 20 24.92 -4.81 -2.10
CA PRO A 20 23.96 -3.77 -2.48
C PRO A 20 24.09 -3.36 -3.96
N GLU A 21 25.30 -3.46 -4.53
CA GLU A 21 25.52 -3.13 -5.94
C GLU A 21 24.80 -4.10 -6.88
N PHE A 22 24.86 -5.40 -6.60
CA PHE A 22 24.08 -6.38 -7.34
C PHE A 22 22.58 -6.10 -7.30
N VAL A 23 22.05 -5.78 -6.08
CA VAL A 23 20.63 -5.44 -5.92
C VAL A 23 20.29 -4.17 -6.72
N ARG A 24 21.14 -3.16 -6.69
CA ARG A 24 20.96 -1.91 -7.45
C ARG A 24 20.86 -2.17 -8.94
N GLN A 25 21.80 -2.95 -9.49
CA GLN A 25 21.81 -3.30 -10.90
C GLN A 25 20.59 -4.12 -11.32
N ALA A 26 20.20 -5.11 -10.51
CA ALA A 26 18.99 -5.89 -10.75
C ALA A 26 17.74 -5.03 -10.75
N MET A 27 17.63 -4.08 -9.81
CA MET A 27 16.51 -3.15 -9.73
C MET A 27 16.49 -2.16 -10.90
N LEU A 28 17.65 -1.70 -11.38
CA LEU A 28 17.73 -0.84 -12.57
C LEU A 28 17.23 -1.56 -13.82
N ILE A 29 17.67 -2.80 -14.04
CA ILE A 29 17.20 -3.63 -15.16
C ILE A 29 15.69 -3.85 -15.10
N GLN A 30 15.18 -4.20 -13.91
CA GLN A 30 13.74 -4.37 -13.69
C GLN A 30 12.97 -3.06 -13.92
N GLY A 31 13.52 -1.93 -13.47
CA GLY A 31 12.93 -0.61 -13.69
C GLY A 31 12.84 -0.24 -15.17
N GLN A 32 13.90 -0.48 -15.94
CA GLN A 32 13.92 -0.26 -17.40
C GLN A 32 12.90 -1.14 -18.12
N PHE A 33 12.84 -2.42 -17.79
CA PHE A 33 11.85 -3.34 -18.35
C PHE A 33 10.43 -2.89 -18.06
N SER A 34 10.15 -2.57 -16.80
CA SER A 34 8.82 -2.11 -16.38
C SER A 34 8.43 -0.77 -17.04
N THR A 35 9.40 0.12 -17.24
CA THR A 35 9.17 1.38 -17.96
C THR A 35 8.68 1.14 -19.39
N ARG A 36 9.34 0.25 -20.15
CA ARG A 36 8.92 -0.10 -21.51
C ARG A 36 7.50 -0.68 -21.56
N LEU A 37 7.15 -1.54 -20.59
CA LEU A 37 5.81 -2.09 -20.49
C LEU A 37 4.77 -0.99 -20.21
N VAL A 38 5.05 -0.11 -19.25
CA VAL A 38 4.16 1.01 -18.89
C VAL A 38 3.97 1.94 -20.08
N GLU A 39 5.04 2.32 -20.79
CA GLU A 39 4.96 3.17 -21.98
C GLU A 39 4.09 2.53 -23.07
N ARG A 40 4.24 1.22 -23.30
CA ARG A 40 3.41 0.50 -24.27
C ARG A 40 1.93 0.51 -23.87
N VAL A 41 1.62 0.24 -22.60
CA VAL A 41 0.25 0.26 -22.09
C VAL A 41 -0.36 1.67 -22.24
N LEU A 42 0.38 2.71 -21.88
CA LEU A 42 -0.10 4.09 -21.95
C LEU A 42 -0.32 4.61 -23.39
N ASN A 43 0.33 4.01 -24.38
CA ASN A 43 0.08 4.30 -25.78
C ASN A 43 -1.24 3.70 -26.29
N GLU A 44 -1.76 2.69 -25.63
CA GLU A 44 -2.96 1.95 -26.08
C GLU A 44 -4.20 2.30 -25.24
N ILE A 45 -4.02 2.57 -23.94
CA ILE A 45 -5.14 2.83 -23.01
C ILE A 45 -4.80 3.91 -21.99
N GLN A 46 -5.84 4.59 -21.51
CA GLN A 46 -5.76 5.46 -20.35
C GLN A 46 -5.94 4.64 -19.08
N ILE A 47 -5.13 4.91 -18.05
CA ILE A 47 -5.22 4.27 -16.73
C ILE A 47 -5.38 5.31 -15.63
N ASP A 48 -6.16 5.00 -14.60
CA ASP A 48 -6.48 5.93 -13.50
C ASP A 48 -5.41 5.94 -12.41
N ALA A 49 -4.75 4.79 -12.19
CA ALA A 49 -3.77 4.64 -11.13
C ALA A 49 -2.73 3.56 -11.43
N ALA A 50 -1.55 3.69 -10.83
CA ALA A 50 -0.51 2.66 -10.85
C ALA A 50 -0.21 2.16 -9.44
N ILE A 51 -0.08 0.84 -9.27
CA ILE A 51 0.20 0.21 -7.97
C ILE A 51 1.62 -0.36 -7.98
N PHE A 52 2.43 0.11 -7.03
CA PHE A 52 3.71 -0.49 -6.69
C PHE A 52 3.52 -1.36 -5.45
N SER A 53 3.66 -2.67 -5.60
CA SER A 53 3.46 -3.62 -4.52
C SER A 53 4.78 -3.97 -3.87
N GLU A 54 4.96 -3.49 -2.64
CA GLU A 54 6.20 -3.57 -1.87
C GLU A 54 5.94 -4.27 -0.52
N PRO A 55 6.02 -5.61 -0.47
CA PRO A 55 5.80 -6.36 0.77
C PRO A 55 7.03 -6.29 1.69
N ILE A 56 7.46 -5.10 2.06
CA ILE A 56 8.68 -4.81 2.83
C ILE A 56 8.40 -4.32 4.25
N GLY A 57 7.14 -4.20 4.63
CA GLY A 57 6.77 -3.95 6.02
C GLY A 57 7.08 -5.15 6.92
N GLY A 58 7.27 -4.89 8.19
CA GLY A 58 7.45 -5.90 9.23
C GLY A 58 6.50 -5.66 10.40
N ASN A 59 6.56 -6.50 11.43
CA ASN A 59 5.68 -6.34 12.57
C ASN A 59 5.90 -4.98 13.27
N ASP A 60 7.11 -4.70 13.65
CA ASP A 60 7.47 -3.47 14.37
C ASP A 60 8.00 -2.38 13.45
N ARG A 61 8.71 -2.75 12.39
CA ARG A 61 9.34 -1.84 11.44
C ARG A 61 9.57 -2.52 10.08
N PRO A 62 9.77 -1.74 8.99
CA PRO A 62 10.15 -2.31 7.71
C PRO A 62 11.43 -3.12 7.75
N LEU A 63 11.55 -4.06 6.82
CA LEU A 63 12.73 -4.92 6.62
C LEU A 63 13.89 -4.18 5.95
N ILE A 64 13.67 -2.96 5.51
CA ILE A 64 14.65 -2.11 4.85
C ILE A 64 14.60 -0.70 5.46
N SER A 65 15.74 -0.05 5.65
CA SER A 65 15.77 1.33 6.12
C SER A 65 15.31 2.31 5.02
N PRO A 66 14.80 3.51 5.37
CA PRO A 66 14.43 4.53 4.39
C PRO A 66 15.57 4.86 3.41
N LYS A 67 16.80 5.01 3.91
CA LYS A 67 17.99 5.27 3.08
C LYS A 67 18.24 4.15 2.08
N MET A 68 18.24 2.90 2.51
CA MET A 68 18.44 1.75 1.62
C MET A 68 17.29 1.63 0.61
N TYR A 69 16.05 1.91 1.02
CA TYR A 69 14.91 1.89 0.13
C TYR A 69 15.03 2.95 -0.98
N GLU A 70 15.41 4.17 -0.63
CA GLU A 70 15.67 5.22 -1.61
C GLU A 70 16.81 4.84 -2.58
N GLU A 71 17.92 4.37 -2.05
CA GLU A 71 19.12 4.09 -2.85
C GLU A 71 19.01 2.86 -3.75
N LEU A 72 18.39 1.80 -3.26
CA LEU A 72 18.35 0.51 -3.97
C LEU A 72 17.08 0.33 -4.80
N MET A 73 15.94 0.89 -4.35
CA MET A 73 14.62 0.64 -4.98
C MET A 73 14.06 1.88 -5.67
N LEU A 74 13.82 2.97 -4.92
CA LEU A 74 13.09 4.13 -5.43
C LEU A 74 13.79 4.81 -6.61
N LYS A 75 15.12 4.85 -6.63
CA LYS A 75 15.87 5.36 -7.78
C LYS A 75 15.57 4.57 -9.07
N SER A 76 15.37 3.27 -8.97
CA SER A 76 15.04 2.42 -10.13
C SER A 76 13.63 2.67 -10.67
N TYR A 77 12.73 3.24 -9.84
CA TYR A 77 11.36 3.58 -10.24
C TYR A 77 11.25 4.92 -10.95
N SER A 78 12.29 5.75 -10.90
CA SER A 78 12.27 7.09 -11.53
C SER A 78 11.82 7.08 -12.99
N PRO A 79 12.31 6.20 -13.88
CA PRO A 79 11.85 6.15 -15.26
C PRO A 79 10.36 5.77 -15.38
N ILE A 80 9.88 4.82 -14.55
CA ILE A 80 8.49 4.40 -14.52
C ILE A 80 7.59 5.57 -14.09
N LEU A 81 7.96 6.25 -12.99
CA LEU A 81 7.22 7.40 -12.48
C LEU A 81 7.16 8.55 -13.48
N LYS A 82 8.25 8.80 -14.21
CA LYS A 82 8.26 9.78 -15.31
C LYS A 82 7.33 9.38 -16.46
N ALA A 83 7.30 8.10 -16.84
CA ALA A 83 6.39 7.60 -17.89
C ALA A 83 4.93 7.75 -17.44
N LEU A 84 4.59 7.36 -16.21
CA LEU A 84 3.26 7.52 -15.63
C LEU A 84 2.82 9.00 -15.61
N ASN A 85 3.71 9.90 -15.20
CA ASN A 85 3.42 11.33 -15.19
C ASN A 85 3.15 11.89 -16.60
N ARG A 86 3.95 11.51 -17.61
CA ARG A 86 3.70 11.87 -19.02
C ARG A 86 2.34 11.35 -19.51
N GLY A 87 1.98 10.13 -19.10
CA GLY A 87 0.67 9.52 -19.37
C GLY A 87 -0.48 10.07 -18.53
N LYS A 88 -0.25 11.12 -17.73
CA LYS A 88 -1.27 11.77 -16.86
C LYS A 88 -1.87 10.83 -15.82
N VAL A 89 -1.11 9.84 -15.36
CA VAL A 89 -1.52 8.95 -14.26
C VAL A 89 -1.23 9.65 -12.94
N HIS A 90 -2.28 10.21 -12.33
CA HIS A 90 -2.14 11.07 -11.15
C HIS A 90 -2.16 10.32 -9.81
N THR A 91 -2.57 9.06 -9.79
CA THR A 91 -2.64 8.27 -8.56
C THR A 91 -1.58 7.19 -8.57
N ILE A 92 -0.55 7.38 -7.74
CA ILE A 92 0.55 6.43 -7.58
C ILE A 92 0.44 5.79 -6.20
N ILE A 93 0.09 4.51 -6.20
CA ILE A 93 -0.25 3.76 -5.00
C ILE A 93 0.95 2.97 -4.51
N PHE A 94 1.39 3.26 -3.29
CA PHE A 94 2.30 2.41 -2.54
C PHE A 94 1.49 1.37 -1.76
N ARG A 95 1.49 0.13 -2.24
CA ARG A 95 0.86 -0.99 -1.55
C ARG A 95 1.90 -1.73 -0.75
N THR A 96 1.67 -1.85 0.54
CA THR A 96 2.58 -2.56 1.45
C THR A 96 1.83 -3.51 2.38
N TYR A 97 2.56 -4.25 3.19
CA TYR A 97 2.03 -5.12 4.24
C TYR A 97 2.64 -4.74 5.58
N ALA A 98 1.93 -5.00 6.66
CA ALA A 98 2.36 -4.73 8.02
C ALA A 98 2.86 -3.27 8.22
N ASN A 99 3.77 -3.03 9.16
CA ASN A 99 4.23 -1.69 9.48
C ASN A 99 5.32 -1.21 8.49
N ALA A 100 4.99 -0.19 7.71
CA ALA A 100 5.92 0.51 6.83
C ALA A 100 5.94 2.03 7.08
N LYS A 101 5.46 2.50 8.23
CA LYS A 101 5.24 3.92 8.55
C LYS A 101 6.48 4.79 8.29
N ILE A 102 7.65 4.33 8.70
CA ILE A 102 8.90 5.11 8.55
C ILE A 102 9.33 5.32 7.09
N LEU A 103 8.74 4.57 6.14
CA LEU A 103 9.00 4.73 4.69
C LEU A 103 8.10 5.79 4.05
N ILE A 104 7.03 6.25 4.73
CA ILE A 104 6.06 7.20 4.16
C ILE A 104 6.72 8.50 3.71
N PRO A 105 7.61 9.15 4.48
CA PRO A 105 8.30 10.34 4.00
C PRO A 105 9.09 10.11 2.70
N SER A 106 9.76 8.97 2.58
CA SER A 106 10.50 8.61 1.36
C SER A 106 9.57 8.42 0.16
N ILE A 107 8.45 7.71 0.32
CA ILE A 107 7.53 7.51 -0.81
C ILE A 107 6.89 8.82 -1.26
N LEU A 108 6.52 9.72 -0.35
CA LEU A 108 5.98 11.03 -0.68
C LEU A 108 6.99 11.87 -1.48
N LYS A 109 8.25 11.89 -1.06
CA LYS A 109 9.35 12.55 -1.78
C LYS A 109 9.50 12.03 -3.22
N TRP A 110 9.17 10.75 -3.46
CA TRP A 110 9.22 10.10 -4.76
C TRP A 110 7.86 10.07 -5.49
N CYS A 111 6.99 11.02 -5.18
CA CYS A 111 5.70 11.22 -5.85
C CYS A 111 4.67 10.10 -5.70
N PHE A 112 4.82 9.20 -4.78
CA PHE A 112 3.71 8.36 -4.36
C PHE A 112 2.74 9.22 -3.54
N ASN A 113 1.46 9.14 -3.83
CA ASN A 113 0.45 9.99 -3.19
C ASN A 113 -0.75 9.20 -2.65
N CYS A 114 -0.63 7.87 -2.64
CA CYS A 114 -1.67 7.01 -2.11
C CYS A 114 -1.03 5.82 -1.37
N LEU A 115 -1.47 5.56 -0.16
CA LEU A 115 -1.05 4.42 0.65
C LEU A 115 -2.16 3.38 0.70
N TRP A 116 -1.80 2.15 0.41
CA TRP A 116 -2.62 0.96 0.65
C TRP A 116 -1.86 -0.03 1.51
N ALA A 117 -2.02 0.07 2.82
CA ALA A 117 -1.41 -0.84 3.77
C ALA A 117 -2.35 -2.03 4.04
N CYS A 118 -1.82 -3.24 3.88
CA CYS A 118 -2.54 -4.49 4.06
C CYS A 118 -2.05 -5.23 5.30
N GLU A 119 -2.95 -5.97 5.96
CA GLU A 119 -2.64 -6.84 7.10
C GLU A 119 -1.81 -6.12 8.19
N VAL A 120 -2.21 -4.91 8.49
CA VAL A 120 -1.53 -4.08 9.48
C VAL A 120 -2.07 -4.33 10.88
N ASN A 121 -1.16 -4.33 11.86
CA ASN A 121 -1.56 -4.10 13.23
C ASN A 121 -2.20 -2.69 13.32
N ALA A 122 -3.43 -2.63 13.81
CA ALA A 122 -4.21 -1.41 13.90
C ALA A 122 -3.49 -0.27 14.65
N GLU A 123 -2.61 -0.58 15.59
CA GLU A 123 -1.83 0.41 16.35
C GLU A 123 -0.66 0.97 15.53
N ALA A 124 0.00 0.14 14.73
CA ALA A 124 1.20 0.53 13.99
C ALA A 124 0.90 1.46 12.79
N MET A 125 -0.25 1.26 12.15
CA MET A 125 -0.63 1.97 10.91
C MET A 125 -2.07 2.51 10.99
N ASP A 126 -2.44 3.12 12.11
CA ASP A 126 -3.76 3.76 12.24
C ASP A 126 -3.89 4.92 11.24
N TYR A 127 -4.82 4.81 10.30
CA TYR A 127 -5.04 5.80 9.24
C TYR A 127 -5.49 7.16 9.78
N ARG A 128 -6.12 7.23 10.93
CA ARG A 128 -6.47 8.50 11.59
C ARG A 128 -5.20 9.23 12.04
N THR A 129 -4.23 8.47 12.56
CA THR A 129 -2.92 9.02 12.94
C THR A 129 -2.12 9.41 11.71
N LEU A 130 -2.08 8.58 10.67
CA LEU A 130 -1.41 8.92 9.41
C LEU A 130 -2.02 10.16 8.76
N ARG A 131 -3.35 10.31 8.79
CA ARG A 131 -4.03 11.50 8.26
C ARG A 131 -3.64 12.77 9.00
N ARG A 132 -3.48 12.72 10.33
CA ARG A 132 -3.03 13.88 11.12
C ARG A 132 -1.57 14.23 10.85
N GLU A 133 -0.73 13.22 10.66
CA GLU A 133 0.72 13.39 10.46
C GLU A 133 1.08 13.85 9.04
N PHE A 134 0.46 13.26 8.02
CA PHE A 134 0.82 13.48 6.61
C PHE A 134 -0.20 14.32 5.81
N GLY A 135 -1.29 14.71 6.44
CA GLY A 135 -2.30 15.58 5.80
C GLY A 135 -3.17 14.87 4.75
N PRO A 136 -4.02 15.66 4.03
CA PRO A 136 -4.96 15.15 3.04
C PRO A 136 -4.30 14.72 1.72
N ASP A 137 -3.08 15.19 1.43
CA ASP A 137 -2.37 14.89 0.18
C ASP A 137 -1.94 13.41 0.11
N LEU A 138 -1.74 12.76 1.27
CA LEU A 138 -1.61 11.32 1.34
C LEU A 138 -3.00 10.67 1.28
N ARG A 139 -3.39 10.19 0.10
CA ARG A 139 -4.61 9.39 -0.06
C ARG A 139 -4.46 8.04 0.61
N LEU A 140 -5.57 7.47 1.09
CA LEU A 140 -5.56 6.24 1.87
C LEU A 140 -6.56 5.23 1.32
N ILE A 141 -6.16 3.97 1.20
CA ILE A 141 -7.01 2.84 0.80
C ILE A 141 -6.91 1.76 1.89
N GLY A 142 -8.04 1.26 2.39
CA GLY A 142 -8.06 0.20 3.40
C GLY A 142 -8.37 0.69 4.81
N GLY A 143 -7.62 0.24 5.79
CA GLY A 143 -7.64 0.71 7.16
C GLY A 143 -8.72 0.10 8.06
N ILE A 144 -9.55 -0.83 7.57
CA ILE A 144 -10.55 -1.56 8.37
C ILE A 144 -9.98 -2.91 8.76
N ASP A 145 -9.86 -3.14 10.04
CA ASP A 145 -9.30 -4.35 10.61
C ASP A 145 -10.12 -5.60 10.22
N LEU A 146 -9.46 -6.54 9.56
CA LEU A 146 -10.05 -7.84 9.20
C LEU A 146 -10.49 -8.67 10.40
N ASP A 147 -9.80 -8.56 11.54
CA ASP A 147 -10.15 -9.30 12.73
C ASP A 147 -11.50 -8.86 13.32
N ALA A 148 -11.89 -7.61 13.11
CA ALA A 148 -13.22 -7.14 13.47
C ALA A 148 -14.33 -7.92 12.74
N LEU A 149 -14.08 -8.37 11.50
CA LEU A 149 -15.05 -9.14 10.73
C LEU A 149 -15.25 -10.55 11.31
N ARG A 150 -14.21 -11.15 11.87
CA ARG A 150 -14.28 -12.46 12.54
C ARG A 150 -15.07 -12.40 13.85
N GLN A 151 -14.90 -11.32 14.61
CA GLN A 151 -15.51 -11.13 15.92
C GLN A 151 -17.02 -10.86 15.88
N GLY A 152 -17.58 -10.55 14.71
CA GLY A 152 -19.03 -10.41 14.52
C GLY A 152 -19.56 -8.99 14.44
N LYS A 153 -20.89 -8.86 14.34
CA LYS A 153 -21.57 -7.60 13.99
C LYS A 153 -21.26 -6.42 14.91
N ALA A 154 -21.16 -6.63 16.22
CA ALA A 154 -20.88 -5.56 17.18
C ALA A 154 -19.47 -4.99 16.98
N SER A 155 -18.46 -5.86 16.76
CA SER A 155 -17.09 -5.46 16.48
C SER A 155 -17.00 -4.73 15.14
N ILE A 156 -17.62 -5.26 14.09
CA ILE A 156 -17.71 -4.59 12.78
C ILE A 156 -18.28 -3.18 12.92
N LYS A 157 -19.39 -3.04 13.61
CA LYS A 157 -20.03 -1.72 13.79
C LYS A 157 -19.10 -0.75 14.51
N ARG A 158 -18.46 -1.15 15.60
CA ARG A 158 -17.50 -0.31 16.35
C ARG A 158 -16.34 0.12 15.46
N GLU A 159 -15.72 -0.83 14.76
CA GLU A 159 -14.58 -0.60 13.86
C GLU A 159 -14.90 0.45 12.78
N LEU A 160 -16.02 0.25 12.07
CA LEU A 160 -16.44 1.16 11.01
C LEU A 160 -16.75 2.57 11.53
N HIS A 161 -17.49 2.67 12.64
CA HIS A 161 -17.83 3.98 13.22
C HIS A 161 -16.61 4.71 13.80
N ALA A 162 -15.64 4.00 14.35
CA ALA A 162 -14.43 4.61 14.91
C ALA A 162 -13.47 5.13 13.82
N LYS A 163 -13.38 4.44 12.68
CA LYS A 163 -12.33 4.73 11.69
C LYS A 163 -12.82 5.51 10.48
N ILE A 164 -14.03 5.27 9.99
CA ILE A 164 -14.47 5.87 8.72
C ILE A 164 -14.80 7.36 8.84
N PRO A 165 -15.71 7.83 9.74
CA PRO A 165 -16.14 9.22 9.72
C PRO A 165 -15.01 10.24 9.81
N PRO A 166 -13.97 10.06 10.66
CA PRO A 166 -12.87 11.02 10.74
C PRO A 166 -12.03 11.14 9.46
N LEU A 167 -12.13 10.18 8.55
CA LEU A 167 -11.35 10.12 7.31
C LEU A 167 -12.13 10.54 6.05
N LEU A 168 -13.46 10.67 6.14
CA LEU A 168 -14.32 11.02 5.00
C LEU A 168 -14.18 12.47 4.52
N ILE A 169 -13.29 13.24 5.09
CA ILE A 169 -12.97 14.61 4.65
C ILE A 169 -12.33 14.67 3.25
N GLY A 170 -11.95 13.54 2.69
CA GLY A 170 -11.40 13.39 1.33
C GLY A 170 -10.18 12.48 1.24
N GLY A 171 -9.91 11.97 0.04
CA GLY A 171 -8.76 11.13 -0.25
C GLY A 171 -8.73 9.80 0.52
N TYR A 172 -9.89 9.22 0.83
CA TYR A 172 -9.99 7.95 1.55
C TYR A 172 -10.97 6.98 0.89
N VAL A 173 -10.52 5.76 0.65
CA VAL A 173 -11.35 4.65 0.20
C VAL A 173 -11.36 3.58 1.29
N PRO A 174 -12.41 3.53 2.13
CA PRO A 174 -12.50 2.55 3.20
C PRO A 174 -12.73 1.15 2.66
N MET A 175 -11.87 0.22 3.05
CA MET A 175 -12.04 -1.21 2.79
C MET A 175 -11.32 -2.03 3.86
N ALA A 176 -11.62 -3.33 3.93
CA ALA A 176 -10.85 -4.25 4.76
C ALA A 176 -9.38 -4.23 4.35
N ASP A 177 -8.48 -4.27 5.31
CA ASP A 177 -7.04 -4.05 5.14
C ASP A 177 -6.29 -5.22 4.46
N GLY A 178 -7.02 -6.19 3.95
CA GLY A 178 -6.45 -7.30 3.21
C GLY A 178 -7.53 -8.19 2.61
N ARG A 179 -7.13 -9.41 2.25
CA ARG A 179 -8.04 -10.41 1.72
C ARG A 179 -8.91 -10.96 2.83
N VAL A 180 -10.22 -10.91 2.66
CA VAL A 180 -11.14 -11.56 3.60
C VAL A 180 -10.81 -13.05 3.68
N ARG A 181 -10.54 -13.51 4.90
CA ARG A 181 -10.10 -14.88 5.17
C ARG A 181 -11.29 -15.83 5.25
N GLU A 182 -11.05 -17.13 5.07
CA GLU A 182 -12.06 -18.19 5.07
C GLU A 182 -12.81 -18.35 6.41
N ASP A 183 -12.17 -17.95 7.52
CA ASP A 183 -12.74 -17.98 8.86
C ASP A 183 -13.71 -16.82 9.16
N VAL A 184 -13.89 -15.90 8.23
CA VAL A 184 -14.91 -14.84 8.32
C VAL A 184 -16.26 -15.40 7.86
N ALA A 185 -17.21 -15.53 8.78
CA ALA A 185 -18.54 -15.98 8.43
C ALA A 185 -19.20 -15.05 7.38
N PHE A 186 -19.77 -15.61 6.32
CA PHE A 186 -20.38 -14.88 5.22
C PHE A 186 -21.43 -13.84 5.69
N LYS A 187 -22.23 -14.18 6.72
CA LYS A 187 -23.19 -13.24 7.35
C LYS A 187 -22.53 -11.98 7.91
N ASN A 188 -21.28 -12.09 8.43
CA ASN A 188 -20.52 -10.97 8.94
C ASN A 188 -20.00 -10.11 7.79
N TYR A 189 -19.51 -10.73 6.72
CA TYR A 189 -19.09 -10.03 5.51
C TYR A 189 -20.24 -9.23 4.88
N ILE A 190 -21.43 -9.83 4.74
CA ILE A 190 -22.61 -9.12 4.23
C ILE A 190 -22.99 -7.94 5.15
N TYR A 191 -22.94 -8.14 6.47
CA TYR A 191 -23.19 -7.07 7.42
C TYR A 191 -22.18 -5.93 7.29
N TYR A 192 -20.88 -6.26 7.19
CA TYR A 192 -19.81 -5.30 6.91
C TYR A 192 -20.09 -4.49 5.64
N ARG A 193 -20.41 -5.14 4.52
CA ARG A 193 -20.68 -4.48 3.24
C ARG A 193 -21.87 -3.52 3.32
N ARG A 194 -22.95 -3.92 3.99
CA ARG A 194 -24.14 -3.08 4.17
C ARG A 194 -23.84 -1.84 5.02
N TRP A 195 -23.12 -2.01 6.13
CA TRP A 195 -22.73 -0.90 6.98
C TRP A 195 -21.72 0.03 6.33
N LEU A 196 -20.75 -0.52 5.60
CA LEU A 196 -19.80 0.27 4.83
C LEU A 196 -20.54 1.21 3.87
N LYS A 197 -21.45 0.68 3.04
CA LYS A 197 -22.29 1.49 2.14
C LYS A 197 -23.07 2.59 2.90
N LYS A 198 -23.69 2.23 4.01
CA LYS A 198 -24.47 3.19 4.82
C LYS A 198 -23.62 4.34 5.35
N ILE A 199 -22.42 4.07 5.84
CA ILE A 199 -21.55 5.09 6.44
C ILE A 199 -20.92 5.97 5.35
N THR A 200 -20.57 5.41 4.20
CA THR A 200 -19.92 6.15 3.10
C THR A 200 -20.92 6.89 2.21
N GLY A 201 -22.23 6.65 2.35
CA GLY A 201 -23.24 7.23 1.47
C GLY A 201 -23.20 6.71 0.02
N ILE A 202 -22.41 5.68 -0.25
CA ILE A 202 -22.34 5.04 -1.57
C ILE A 202 -23.47 4.01 -1.66
N LEU A 203 -24.49 4.33 -2.43
CA LEU A 203 -25.65 3.45 -2.68
C LEU A 203 -25.29 2.25 -3.56
#